data_8b15f068358e7c2e2d83bdea5f95b800
#
_entry.id   8b15f068358e7c2e2d83bdea5f95b800
#
_cell.length_a   1.000
_cell.length_b   1.000
_cell.length_c   1.000
_cell.angle_alpha   90.00
_cell.angle_beta   90.00
_cell.angle_gamma   90.00
#
_symmetry.space_group_name_H-M   'P 1'
#
loop_
_entity.id
_entity.type
_entity.pdbx_description
1 polymer ?
#
loop_
_entity_poly.entity_id
_entity_poly.type
_entity_poly.pdbx_seq_one_letter_code
_entity_poly.pdbx_strand_id
1 'polypeptide(L)'
;MSIEKKLSELSIELPEAPMPAANYVPFVRINDIVYVSGQISMNSNELICGKLGETLDVKQGAFAAKNCAISLLAQVKAACNGDIRRLIRVIKLTGFVNSTADFFEQPKVINGASDLFVELLGEAGRHARSAVSAVALPLGVAVEIEGIFQVR
;
A
#
# COMPACT_ATOMS: atom_id res chain seq x y z
N MET A 1 4.81 -19.32 9.74
CA MET A 1 5.06 -19.39 8.27
C MET A 1 5.71 -18.09 7.86
N SER A 2 6.76 -18.14 7.02
CA SER A 2 7.46 -16.91 6.59
C SER A 2 6.62 -16.07 5.63
N ILE A 3 6.83 -14.75 5.62
CA ILE A 3 6.16 -13.84 4.70
C ILE A 3 6.41 -14.23 3.23
N GLU A 4 7.62 -14.67 2.90
CA GLU A 4 7.97 -15.13 1.54
C GLU A 4 7.11 -16.31 1.08
N LYS A 5 6.89 -17.29 1.98
CA LYS A 5 6.05 -18.43 1.67
C LYS A 5 4.59 -18.01 1.43
N LYS A 6 4.06 -17.09 2.26
CA LYS A 6 2.71 -16.57 2.07
C LYS A 6 2.56 -15.76 0.79
N LEU A 7 3.55 -14.94 0.44
CA LEU A 7 3.56 -14.23 -0.84
C LEU A 7 3.51 -15.21 -2.02
N SER A 8 4.30 -16.29 -1.96
CA SER A 8 4.30 -17.35 -2.98
C SER A 8 2.95 -18.06 -3.07
N GLU A 9 2.34 -18.42 -1.93
CA GLU A 9 1.01 -19.06 -1.87
C GLU A 9 -0.10 -18.17 -2.48
N LEU A 10 0.04 -16.86 -2.34
CA LEU A 10 -0.87 -15.86 -2.93
C LEU A 10 -0.51 -15.51 -4.38
N SER A 11 0.53 -16.12 -4.95
CA SER A 11 1.06 -15.80 -6.28
C SER A 11 1.42 -14.31 -6.41
N ILE A 12 1.94 -13.70 -5.34
CA ILE A 12 2.38 -12.32 -5.32
C ILE A 12 3.90 -12.27 -5.44
N GLU A 13 4.37 -11.71 -6.55
CA GLU A 13 5.75 -11.32 -6.74
C GLU A 13 5.90 -9.83 -6.43
N LEU A 14 6.80 -9.50 -5.49
CA LEU A 14 7.06 -8.09 -5.19
C LEU A 14 7.82 -7.48 -6.36
N PRO A 15 7.34 -6.36 -6.92
CA PRO A 15 8.03 -5.66 -7.99
C PRO A 15 9.35 -5.08 -7.50
N GLU A 16 10.19 -4.63 -8.41
CA GLU A 16 11.25 -3.69 -8.08
C GLU A 16 10.61 -2.44 -7.45
N ALA A 17 11.22 -1.93 -6.36
CA ALA A 17 10.68 -0.80 -5.62
C ALA A 17 10.50 0.42 -6.54
N PRO A 18 9.28 0.97 -6.65
CA PRO A 18 9.02 2.13 -7.52
C PRO A 18 9.87 3.33 -7.11
N MET A 19 10.40 4.04 -8.11
CA MET A 19 11.13 5.29 -7.89
C MET A 19 10.14 6.45 -7.69
N PRO A 20 10.49 7.45 -6.83
CA PRO A 20 9.64 8.62 -6.64
C PRO A 20 9.55 9.46 -7.92
N ALA A 21 8.37 10.04 -8.16
CA ALA A 21 8.11 10.88 -9.33
C ALA A 21 8.58 12.34 -9.17
N ALA A 22 9.06 12.73 -7.99
CA ALA A 22 9.44 14.11 -7.65
C ALA A 22 10.69 14.13 -6.75
N ASN A 23 11.05 15.33 -6.25
CA ASN A 23 12.24 15.52 -5.40
C ASN A 23 11.99 15.07 -3.95
N TYR A 24 11.96 13.76 -3.73
CA TYR A 24 11.91 13.13 -2.42
C TYR A 24 12.43 11.69 -2.50
N VAL A 25 12.62 11.03 -1.35
CA VAL A 25 13.06 9.64 -1.27
C VAL A 25 11.88 8.70 -1.06
N PRO A 26 11.94 7.44 -1.54
CA PRO A 26 10.83 6.51 -1.41
C PRO A 26 10.58 6.06 0.03
N PHE A 27 11.59 6.09 0.87
CA PHE A 27 11.47 5.80 2.30
C PHE A 27 12.59 6.46 3.10
N VAL A 28 12.34 6.63 4.40
CA VAL A 28 13.35 7.02 5.40
C VAL A 28 13.36 5.95 6.48
N ARG A 29 14.53 5.45 6.80
CA ARG A 29 14.72 4.49 7.90
C ARG A 29 15.42 5.16 9.08
N ILE A 30 14.83 5.02 10.27
CA ILE A 30 15.41 5.48 11.54
C ILE A 30 15.40 4.28 12.47
N ASN A 31 16.58 3.72 12.76
CA ASN A 31 16.74 2.51 13.57
C ASN A 31 15.91 1.33 12.99
N ASP A 32 14.89 0.91 13.71
CA ASP A 32 13.97 -0.18 13.37
C ASP A 32 12.65 0.30 12.76
N ILE A 33 12.51 1.60 12.46
CA ILE A 33 11.31 2.17 11.86
C ILE A 33 11.58 2.63 10.44
N VAL A 34 10.69 2.26 9.52
CA VAL A 34 10.71 2.69 8.11
C VAL A 34 9.45 3.49 7.82
N TYR A 35 9.64 4.73 7.38
CA TYR A 35 8.59 5.61 6.88
C TYR A 35 8.59 5.51 5.36
N VAL A 36 7.51 5.02 4.77
CA VAL A 36 7.42 4.84 3.32
C VAL A 36 6.52 5.92 2.73
N SER A 37 7.03 6.62 1.73
CA SER A 37 6.30 7.63 0.96
C SER A 37 5.07 7.03 0.28
N GLY A 38 4.09 7.86 -0.04
CA GLY A 38 2.86 7.46 -0.72
C GLY A 38 3.14 6.63 -1.97
N GLN A 39 2.54 5.45 -2.04
CA GLN A 39 2.58 4.57 -3.20
C GLN A 39 1.26 4.68 -3.94
N ILE A 40 1.33 5.04 -5.21
CA ILE A 40 0.17 5.16 -6.09
C ILE A 40 -0.27 3.79 -6.62
N SER A 41 -1.56 3.63 -6.87
CA SER A 41 -2.09 2.36 -7.39
C SER A 41 -1.56 2.07 -8.79
N MET A 42 -0.84 0.94 -8.92
CA MET A 42 -0.38 0.43 -10.20
C MET A 42 -0.26 -1.09 -10.16
N ASN A 43 -0.43 -1.72 -11.31
CA ASN A 43 -0.25 -3.15 -11.50
C ASN A 43 0.57 -3.40 -12.76
N SER A 44 1.65 -4.18 -12.65
CA SER A 44 2.53 -4.51 -13.80
C SER A 44 2.99 -3.27 -14.58
N ASN A 45 3.41 -2.22 -13.86
CA ASN A 45 3.82 -0.92 -14.40
C ASN A 45 2.72 -0.10 -15.09
N GLU A 46 1.46 -0.52 -14.99
CA GLU A 46 0.31 0.26 -15.47
C GLU A 46 -0.41 0.91 -14.30
N LEU A 47 -0.71 2.21 -14.43
CA LEU A 47 -1.45 2.95 -13.43
C LEU A 47 -2.90 2.45 -13.35
N ILE A 48 -3.41 2.30 -12.13
CA ILE A 48 -4.83 2.05 -11.88
C ILE A 48 -5.47 3.40 -11.59
N CYS A 49 -6.13 3.96 -12.60
CA CYS A 49 -6.74 5.29 -12.57
C CYS A 49 -8.25 5.20 -12.48
N GLY A 50 -8.85 6.29 -12.04
CA GLY A 50 -10.29 6.46 -11.96
C GLY A 50 -10.75 7.03 -10.63
N LYS A 51 -12.05 7.21 -10.51
CA LYS A 51 -12.68 7.88 -9.38
C LYS A 51 -13.77 7.00 -8.77
N LEU A 52 -13.63 6.69 -7.49
CA LEU A 52 -14.63 5.94 -6.73
C LEU A 52 -15.93 6.76 -6.63
N GLY A 53 -17.06 6.10 -6.83
CA GLY A 53 -18.36 6.74 -6.89
C GLY A 53 -18.73 7.30 -8.28
N GLU A 54 -17.83 7.23 -9.26
CA GLU A 54 -18.06 7.67 -10.64
C GLU A 54 -17.67 6.58 -11.65
N THR A 55 -16.35 6.36 -11.85
CA THR A 55 -15.84 5.40 -12.85
C THR A 55 -15.46 4.05 -12.27
N LEU A 56 -15.27 3.98 -10.94
CA LEU A 56 -14.84 2.77 -10.23
C LEU A 56 -15.82 2.41 -9.11
N ASP A 57 -16.01 1.12 -8.90
CA ASP A 57 -16.71 0.56 -7.74
C ASP A 57 -15.76 0.22 -6.59
N VAL A 58 -16.32 -0.15 -5.43
CA VAL A 58 -15.55 -0.52 -4.24
C VAL A 58 -14.60 -1.69 -4.50
N LYS A 59 -15.00 -2.68 -5.27
CA LYS A 59 -14.18 -3.86 -5.59
C LYS A 59 -12.94 -3.47 -6.41
N GLN A 60 -13.12 -2.61 -7.40
CA GLN A 60 -12.01 -2.07 -8.20
C GLN A 60 -11.08 -1.19 -7.35
N GLY A 61 -11.65 -0.38 -6.46
CA GLY A 61 -10.89 0.42 -5.50
C GLY A 61 -10.08 -0.43 -4.54
N ALA A 62 -10.66 -1.50 -3.99
CA ALA A 62 -9.96 -2.45 -3.12
C ALA A 62 -8.79 -3.16 -3.85
N PHE A 63 -8.97 -3.51 -5.11
CA PHE A 63 -7.89 -4.03 -5.95
C PHE A 63 -6.76 -3.01 -6.11
N ALA A 64 -7.08 -1.74 -6.35
CA ALA A 64 -6.09 -0.66 -6.40
C ALA A 64 -5.34 -0.52 -5.07
N ALA A 65 -6.05 -0.54 -3.94
CA ALA A 65 -5.45 -0.48 -2.60
C ALA A 65 -4.52 -1.67 -2.32
N LYS A 66 -4.91 -2.89 -2.72
CA LYS A 66 -4.06 -4.08 -2.62
C LYS A 66 -2.74 -3.90 -3.38
N ASN A 67 -2.78 -3.31 -4.56
CA ASN A 67 -1.57 -3.01 -5.34
C ASN A 67 -0.70 -1.93 -4.69
N CYS A 68 -1.29 -0.93 -4.03
CA CYS A 68 -0.53 0.00 -3.19
C CYS A 68 0.23 -0.73 -2.06
N ALA A 69 -0.42 -1.70 -1.40
CA ALA A 69 0.23 -2.50 -0.35
C ALA A 69 1.40 -3.33 -0.89
N ILE A 70 1.28 -3.89 -2.09
CA ILE A 70 2.38 -4.60 -2.76
C ILE A 70 3.56 -3.66 -3.03
N SER A 71 3.31 -2.44 -3.48
CA SER A 71 4.35 -1.42 -3.66
C SER A 71 4.98 -1.00 -2.33
N LEU A 72 4.20 -0.85 -1.26
CA LEU A 72 4.72 -0.60 0.09
C LEU A 72 5.65 -1.72 0.55
N LEU A 73 5.28 -2.99 0.35
CA LEU A 73 6.13 -4.15 0.67
C LEU A 73 7.43 -4.14 -0.13
N ALA A 74 7.38 -3.75 -1.41
CA ALA A 74 8.58 -3.61 -2.25
C ALA A 74 9.54 -2.55 -1.68
N GLN A 75 9.02 -1.41 -1.21
CA GLN A 75 9.83 -0.37 -0.56
C GLN A 75 10.42 -0.85 0.78
N VAL A 76 9.64 -1.55 1.59
CA VAL A 76 10.13 -2.13 2.86
C VAL A 76 11.23 -3.16 2.58
N LYS A 77 11.07 -4.00 1.57
CA LYS A 77 12.10 -4.94 1.12
C LYS A 77 13.40 -4.20 0.75
N ALA A 78 13.29 -3.11 -0.01
CA ALA A 78 14.44 -2.28 -0.38
C ALA A 78 15.10 -1.65 0.85
N ALA A 79 14.32 -1.12 1.80
CA ALA A 79 14.81 -0.58 3.08
C ALA A 79 15.50 -1.63 3.96
N CYS A 80 15.25 -2.91 3.72
CA CYS A 80 15.85 -4.06 4.38
C CYS A 80 16.95 -4.75 3.55
N ASN A 81 17.55 -4.03 2.61
CA ASN A 81 18.61 -4.56 1.72
C ASN A 81 18.18 -5.83 0.95
N GLY A 82 16.92 -5.87 0.52
CA GLY A 82 16.35 -6.96 -0.27
C GLY A 82 15.76 -8.12 0.55
N ASP A 83 15.80 -8.07 1.87
CA ASP A 83 15.28 -9.14 2.73
C ASP A 83 13.97 -8.75 3.42
N ILE A 84 12.84 -9.14 2.81
CA ILE A 84 11.50 -8.86 3.34
C ILE A 84 11.23 -9.59 4.69
N ARG A 85 11.98 -10.63 5.04
CA ARG A 85 11.84 -11.35 6.32
C ARG A 85 12.21 -10.46 7.52
N ARG A 86 12.84 -9.32 7.27
CA ARG A 86 13.15 -8.32 8.30
C ARG A 86 11.96 -7.44 8.68
N LEU A 87 10.86 -7.49 7.94
CA LEU A 87 9.60 -6.85 8.33
C LEU A 87 9.03 -7.54 9.57
N ILE A 88 8.83 -6.76 10.65
CA ILE A 88 8.29 -7.24 11.93
C ILE A 88 6.79 -6.99 11.98
N ARG A 89 6.36 -5.75 11.73
CA ARG A 89 4.94 -5.39 11.76
C ARG A 89 4.63 -4.13 10.97
N VAL A 90 3.36 -4.00 10.62
CA VAL A 90 2.79 -2.74 10.14
C VAL A 90 2.38 -1.89 11.33
N ILE A 91 2.84 -0.65 11.40
CA ILE A 91 2.50 0.28 12.50
C ILE A 91 1.28 1.11 12.12
N LYS A 92 1.34 1.76 10.95
CA LYS A 92 0.28 2.65 10.48
C LYS A 92 0.19 2.68 8.97
N LEU A 93 -1.04 2.78 8.47
CA LEU A 93 -1.34 3.14 7.08
C LEU A 93 -2.17 4.42 7.02
N THR A 94 -1.90 5.26 6.04
CA THR A 94 -2.79 6.36 5.65
C THR A 94 -3.17 6.15 4.19
N GLY A 95 -4.45 5.86 3.96
CA GLY A 95 -5.01 5.62 2.64
C GLY A 95 -5.80 6.81 2.12
N PHE A 96 -5.51 7.20 0.88
CA PHE A 96 -6.18 8.28 0.15
C PHE A 96 -6.93 7.68 -1.04
N VAL A 97 -8.22 7.94 -1.11
CA VAL A 97 -9.10 7.44 -2.17
C VAL A 97 -9.49 8.61 -3.07
N ASN A 98 -9.20 8.51 -4.36
CA ASN A 98 -9.73 9.43 -5.35
C ASN A 98 -11.22 9.16 -5.51
N SER A 99 -12.08 10.06 -5.02
CA SER A 99 -13.53 9.82 -5.01
C SER A 99 -14.35 11.07 -5.26
N THR A 100 -15.62 10.84 -5.59
CA THR A 100 -16.65 11.88 -5.55
C THR A 100 -16.89 12.33 -4.10
N ALA A 101 -17.51 13.51 -3.92
CA ALA A 101 -17.78 14.09 -2.61
C ALA A 101 -18.81 13.31 -1.78
N ASP A 102 -19.63 12.48 -2.43
CA ASP A 102 -20.69 11.67 -1.82
C ASP A 102 -20.31 10.20 -1.66
N PHE A 103 -19.05 9.86 -1.87
CA PHE A 103 -18.50 8.52 -1.63
C PHE A 103 -17.99 8.41 -0.18
N PHE A 104 -18.56 7.49 0.59
CA PHE A 104 -18.27 7.32 2.02
C PHE A 104 -17.73 5.93 2.39
N GLU A 105 -17.40 5.11 1.39
CA GLU A 105 -16.92 3.74 1.59
C GLU A 105 -15.39 3.62 1.52
N GLN A 106 -14.65 4.69 1.85
CA GLN A 106 -13.19 4.68 1.87
C GLN A 106 -12.61 3.53 2.72
N PRO A 107 -13.18 3.19 3.91
CA PRO A 107 -12.70 2.06 4.69
C PRO A 107 -12.73 0.73 3.93
N LYS A 108 -13.77 0.49 3.14
CA LYS A 108 -13.90 -0.74 2.34
C LYS A 108 -12.87 -0.80 1.22
N VAL A 109 -12.56 0.34 0.61
CA VAL A 109 -11.51 0.43 -0.41
C VAL A 109 -10.15 0.12 0.20
N ILE A 110 -9.79 0.80 1.27
CA ILE A 110 -8.47 0.63 1.92
C ILE A 110 -8.33 -0.76 2.58
N ASN A 111 -9.42 -1.44 2.89
CA ASN A 111 -9.38 -2.84 3.33
C ASN A 111 -8.65 -3.74 2.33
N GLY A 112 -8.63 -3.42 1.04
CA GLY A 112 -7.83 -4.17 0.07
C GLY A 112 -6.34 -4.25 0.43
N ALA A 113 -5.80 -3.18 1.01
CA ALA A 113 -4.44 -3.15 1.54
C ALA A 113 -4.34 -3.80 2.93
N SER A 114 -5.23 -3.42 3.86
CA SER A 114 -5.19 -3.89 5.24
C SER A 114 -5.36 -5.40 5.34
N ASP A 115 -6.25 -5.98 4.55
CA ASP A 115 -6.50 -7.42 4.53
C ASP A 115 -5.26 -8.19 4.04
N LEU A 116 -4.57 -7.67 3.03
CA LEU A 116 -3.33 -8.28 2.56
C LEU A 116 -2.26 -8.31 3.66
N PHE A 117 -2.06 -7.22 4.40
CA PHE A 117 -1.09 -7.19 5.49
C PHE A 117 -1.45 -8.18 6.62
N VAL A 118 -2.73 -8.28 6.96
CA VAL A 118 -3.18 -9.26 7.97
C VAL A 118 -3.02 -10.69 7.47
N GLU A 119 -3.30 -10.96 6.20
CA GLU A 119 -3.10 -12.28 5.59
C GLU A 119 -1.62 -12.69 5.60
N LEU A 120 -0.71 -11.74 5.31
CA LEU A 120 0.73 -12.00 5.29
C LEU A 120 1.37 -12.13 6.68
N LEU A 121 0.94 -11.31 7.65
CA LEU A 121 1.63 -11.12 8.93
C LEU A 121 0.79 -11.54 10.15
N GLY A 122 -0.49 -11.88 9.97
CA GLY A 122 -1.39 -12.16 11.09
C GLY A 122 -1.57 -10.93 12.00
N GLU A 123 -1.46 -11.11 13.30
CA GLU A 123 -1.61 -10.00 14.27
C GLU A 123 -0.58 -8.86 14.07
N ALA A 124 0.60 -9.16 13.56
CA ALA A 124 1.60 -8.15 13.23
C ALA A 124 1.22 -7.30 11.99
N GLY A 125 0.26 -7.75 11.20
CA GLY A 125 -0.34 -7.00 10.10
C GLY A 125 -1.42 -6.01 10.53
N ARG A 126 -1.98 -6.15 11.73
CA ARG A 126 -2.97 -5.21 12.28
C ARG A 126 -2.30 -3.91 12.67
N HIS A 127 -2.84 -2.80 12.21
CA HIS A 127 -2.21 -1.48 12.24
C HIS A 127 -3.21 -0.38 12.57
N ALA A 128 -2.71 0.77 13.03
CA ALA A 128 -3.48 2.00 13.09
C ALA A 128 -3.71 2.53 11.67
N ARG A 129 -4.85 3.18 11.40
CA ARG A 129 -5.21 3.58 10.05
C ARG A 129 -6.07 4.84 10.01
N SER A 130 -5.84 5.66 8.99
CA SER A 130 -6.81 6.62 8.46
C SER A 130 -7.10 6.28 7.00
N ALA A 131 -8.37 6.37 6.60
CA ALA A 131 -8.84 6.15 5.23
C ALA A 131 -9.76 7.29 4.85
N VAL A 132 -9.33 8.15 3.95
CA VAL A 132 -10.01 9.40 3.58
C VAL A 132 -10.02 9.56 2.07
N SER A 133 -10.88 10.46 1.57
CA SER A 133 -10.92 10.83 0.16
C SER A 133 -10.07 12.05 -0.14
N ALA A 134 -9.60 12.10 -1.37
CA ALA A 134 -9.04 13.28 -2.00
C ALA A 134 -9.87 13.63 -3.25
N VAL A 135 -9.98 14.91 -3.58
CA VAL A 135 -10.68 15.38 -4.79
C VAL A 135 -10.00 14.86 -6.06
N ALA A 136 -8.68 14.74 -6.02
CA ALA A 136 -7.86 14.16 -7.08
C ALA A 136 -6.58 13.59 -6.46
N LEU A 137 -5.98 12.62 -7.14
CA LEU A 137 -4.68 12.07 -6.78
C LEU A 137 -3.69 12.23 -7.92
N PRO A 138 -2.38 12.19 -7.66
CA PRO A 138 -1.36 12.31 -8.69
C PRO A 138 -1.61 11.36 -9.85
N LEU A 139 -1.43 11.82 -11.07
CA LEU A 139 -1.60 11.05 -12.31
C LEU A 139 -3.02 10.46 -12.50
N GLY A 140 -4.01 10.91 -11.74
CA GLY A 140 -5.38 10.40 -11.81
C GLY A 140 -5.57 9.01 -11.22
N VAL A 141 -4.64 8.52 -10.40
CA VAL A 141 -4.76 7.17 -9.79
C VAL A 141 -5.95 7.08 -8.84
N ALA A 142 -6.45 5.87 -8.68
CA ALA A 142 -7.62 5.57 -7.84
C ALA A 142 -7.31 5.65 -6.34
N VAL A 143 -6.13 5.20 -5.94
CA VAL A 143 -5.72 5.07 -4.54
C VAL A 143 -4.24 5.41 -4.38
N GLU A 144 -3.90 6.01 -3.25
CA GLU A 144 -2.53 6.23 -2.79
C GLU A 144 -2.45 5.86 -1.30
N ILE A 145 -1.41 5.13 -0.90
CA ILE A 145 -1.23 4.71 0.50
C ILE A 145 0.22 4.94 0.92
N GLU A 146 0.40 5.62 2.05
CA GLU A 146 1.68 5.69 2.78
C GLU A 146 1.66 4.78 4.00
N GLY A 147 2.82 4.43 4.52
CA GLY A 147 2.89 3.52 5.67
C GLY A 147 4.11 3.70 6.55
N ILE A 148 3.97 3.23 7.79
CA ILE A 148 5.04 3.16 8.79
C ILE A 148 5.15 1.71 9.22
N PHE A 149 6.40 1.19 9.21
CA PHE A 149 6.69 -0.22 9.42
C PHE A 149 7.81 -0.38 10.45
N GLN A 150 7.73 -1.44 11.24
CA GLN A 150 8.83 -1.87 12.09
C GLN A 150 9.60 -3.00 11.40
N VAL A 151 10.91 -2.87 11.41
CA VAL A 151 11.86 -3.84 10.82
C VAL A 151 12.96 -4.18 11.80
N ARG A 152 13.79 -5.18 11.50
CA ARG A 152 14.98 -5.54 12.29
C ARG A 152 16.27 -5.48 11.47
#